data_699da5e31118d6da64750a1bca9f4524
#
_entry.id   699da5e31118d6da64750a1bca9f4524
#
_cell.length_a   1.000
_cell.length_b   1.000
_cell.length_c   1.000
_cell.angle_alpha   90.00
_cell.angle_beta   90.00
_cell.angle_gamma   90.00
#
_symmetry.space_group_name_H-M   'P 1'
#
loop_
_entity.id
_entity.type
_entity.pdbx_description
1 polymer ?
#
loop_
_entity_poly.entity_id
_entity_poly.type
_entity_poly.pdbx_seq_one_letter_code
_entity_poly.pdbx_strand_id
1 'polypeptide(L)'
;NPYLYTIILETEQEVIVDHIALRKIEIKNQVIYLNGQKIKFRGVNRHDSDPVTGFTISMEQIKTDLTLMKQHNFNAIRSSHYPNAPFFYEMCDRYGFMVIDEADIEAHGPFMLYRKEDTDYNRFKRWNEKIADDPVWEAAIVDRVKLMVERDKNRFCIVMWSMGNESAYGCNFEKALAWTKGFDPERITQYESARYRNYDVTYDYGNLDLYSRMYPALTEIEEYLEKDGSKPFLLVEYCHSMGNGPGDFEDYFQMIQAEDKMCGGFVWEWCDHAIAHGVAENGKTIYAYGGDHGEVIHDSNFCMDGLVYPDRRIHTGLLEYKNVYRPARVVSYDASSGELVLHNYMDFDDLKDYVEITYELSQDGLVIGKGKLSEVSVLPHCDGSTALKLSIPENGKVYLKLFYKLKKDIPLLSKAYVLGFDEIDVSSKGAKNQQAVNWLTKEVPNTGIQVQENDTEIIIKGRDFSYTVNKRTALFDSLTFAGREYMNHPMELNIWRAPTDNDM
;
A
#
# COMPACT_ATOMS: atom_id res chain seq x y z
N ASN A 1 -20.25 1.92 0.43
CA ASN A 1 -21.44 1.09 0.11
C ASN A 1 -22.37 1.89 -0.82
N PRO A 2 -22.16 1.83 -2.16
CA PRO A 2 -22.96 2.59 -3.11
C PRO A 2 -24.42 2.10 -3.13
N TYR A 3 -25.33 3.01 -3.40
CA TYR A 3 -26.72 2.68 -3.64
C TYR A 3 -26.94 2.51 -5.15
N LEU A 4 -27.40 1.33 -5.56
CA LEU A 4 -27.65 0.99 -6.94
C LEU A 4 -29.15 1.03 -7.22
N TYR A 5 -29.55 1.78 -8.26
CA TYR A 5 -30.90 1.75 -8.82
C TYR A 5 -30.93 0.68 -9.91
N THR A 6 -32.02 -0.10 -9.95
CA THR A 6 -32.25 -1.03 -11.05
C THR A 6 -32.97 -0.33 -12.18
N ILE A 7 -32.40 -0.38 -13.39
CA ILE A 7 -33.05 0.01 -14.64
C ILE A 7 -33.55 -1.23 -15.35
N ILE A 8 -34.79 -1.21 -15.79
CA ILE A 8 -35.39 -2.24 -16.63
C ILE A 8 -35.75 -1.58 -17.96
N LEU A 9 -35.12 -2.06 -19.03
CA LEU A 9 -35.44 -1.67 -20.42
C LEU A 9 -36.19 -2.83 -21.05
N GLU A 10 -37.44 -2.59 -21.44
CA GLU A 10 -38.32 -3.60 -21.99
C GLU A 10 -38.73 -3.23 -23.42
N THR A 11 -38.56 -4.19 -24.33
CA THR A 11 -39.06 -4.16 -25.71
C THR A 11 -40.00 -5.31 -25.93
N GLU A 12 -40.62 -5.41 -27.12
CA GLU A 12 -41.46 -6.56 -27.47
C GLU A 12 -40.70 -7.89 -27.55
N GLN A 13 -39.35 -7.85 -27.68
CA GLN A 13 -38.49 -9.02 -27.88
C GLN A 13 -37.52 -9.29 -26.75
N GLU A 14 -37.25 -8.31 -25.88
CA GLU A 14 -36.15 -8.37 -24.93
C GLU A 14 -36.42 -7.56 -23.67
N VAL A 15 -35.95 -8.07 -22.54
CA VAL A 15 -35.89 -7.34 -21.26
C VAL A 15 -34.43 -7.26 -20.83
N ILE A 16 -33.89 -6.05 -20.72
CA ILE A 16 -32.55 -5.79 -20.22
C ILE A 16 -32.66 -5.20 -18.81
N VAL A 17 -31.94 -5.81 -17.88
CA VAL A 17 -31.84 -5.32 -16.51
C VAL A 17 -30.40 -4.88 -16.26
N ASP A 18 -30.23 -3.62 -15.88
CA ASP A 18 -28.93 -3.05 -15.52
C ASP A 18 -29.02 -2.27 -14.21
N HIS A 19 -27.89 -1.92 -13.65
CA HIS A 19 -27.79 -1.16 -12.41
C HIS A 19 -27.06 0.14 -12.65
N ILE A 20 -27.59 1.23 -12.08
CA ILE A 20 -26.98 2.55 -12.15
C ILE A 20 -26.83 3.17 -10.76
N ALA A 21 -25.93 4.11 -10.63
CA ALA A 21 -25.85 4.98 -9.47
C ALA A 21 -25.70 6.45 -9.89
N LEU A 22 -26.05 7.34 -8.97
CA LEU A 22 -25.84 8.77 -9.14
C LEU A 22 -24.55 9.15 -8.42
N ARG A 23 -23.62 9.71 -9.16
CA ARG A 23 -22.38 10.23 -8.62
C ARG A 23 -22.04 11.57 -9.26
N LYS A 24 -21.35 12.41 -8.48
CA LYS A 24 -20.72 13.63 -8.96
C LYS A 24 -19.28 13.63 -8.45
N ILE A 25 -18.31 13.64 -9.37
CA ILE A 25 -16.91 13.82 -9.03
C ILE A 25 -16.47 15.22 -9.43
N GLU A 26 -15.76 15.93 -8.56
CA GLU A 26 -15.38 17.32 -8.76
C GLU A 26 -13.98 17.57 -8.19
N ILE A 27 -13.26 18.49 -8.81
CA ILE A 27 -12.03 19.07 -8.24
C ILE A 27 -12.36 20.52 -7.83
N LYS A 28 -12.15 20.83 -6.55
CA LYS A 28 -12.31 22.17 -5.99
C LYS A 28 -11.08 22.53 -5.17
N ASN A 29 -10.43 23.63 -5.49
CA ASN A 29 -9.21 24.09 -4.81
C ASN A 29 -8.14 23.00 -4.75
N GLN A 30 -7.91 22.29 -5.86
CA GLN A 30 -6.99 21.17 -6.01
C GLN A 30 -7.30 19.95 -5.09
N VAL A 31 -8.54 19.79 -4.64
CA VAL A 31 -9.00 18.67 -3.83
C VAL A 31 -10.11 17.91 -4.57
N ILE A 32 -10.07 16.59 -4.54
CA ILE A 32 -11.09 15.74 -5.16
C ILE A 32 -12.26 15.52 -4.19
N TYR A 33 -13.48 15.70 -4.71
CA TYR A 33 -14.72 15.45 -4.00
C TYR A 33 -15.58 14.45 -4.76
N LEU A 34 -16.14 13.49 -4.03
CA LEU A 34 -17.17 12.57 -4.52
C LEU A 34 -18.48 12.84 -3.78
N ASN A 35 -19.52 13.22 -4.52
CA ASN A 35 -20.82 13.62 -3.95
C ASN A 35 -20.70 14.68 -2.83
N GLY A 36 -19.76 15.62 -3.01
CA GLY A 36 -19.53 16.72 -2.07
C GLY A 36 -18.67 16.38 -0.86
N GLN A 37 -18.22 15.15 -0.71
CA GLN A 37 -17.28 14.73 0.34
C GLN A 37 -15.86 14.67 -0.21
N LYS A 38 -14.90 15.21 0.55
CA LYS A 38 -13.47 15.04 0.24
C LYS A 38 -13.10 13.54 0.32
N ILE A 39 -12.36 13.06 -0.67
CA ILE A 39 -11.93 11.67 -0.71
C ILE A 39 -10.42 11.56 -0.84
N LYS A 40 -9.87 10.44 -0.37
CA LYS A 40 -8.49 10.01 -0.60
C LYS A 40 -8.48 8.59 -1.18
N PHE A 41 -7.73 8.39 -2.26
CA PHE A 41 -7.57 7.05 -2.84
C PHE A 41 -6.61 6.21 -2.01
N ARG A 42 -7.09 5.09 -1.54
CA ARG A 42 -6.31 4.00 -0.93
C ARG A 42 -6.31 2.88 -1.95
N GLY A 43 -5.46 3.03 -2.95
CA GLY A 43 -5.53 2.27 -4.18
C GLY A 43 -4.45 1.21 -4.34
N VAL A 44 -4.68 0.33 -5.30
CA VAL A 44 -3.73 -0.67 -5.78
C VAL A 44 -3.83 -0.80 -7.29
N ASN A 45 -2.69 -1.02 -7.94
CA ASN A 45 -2.61 -1.40 -9.35
C ASN A 45 -2.93 -2.89 -9.48
N ARG A 46 -3.72 -3.27 -10.48
CA ARG A 46 -4.12 -4.66 -10.68
C ARG A 46 -4.01 -5.06 -12.14
N HIS A 47 -3.18 -6.05 -12.40
CA HIS A 47 -3.19 -6.85 -13.62
C HIS A 47 -4.17 -8.02 -13.54
N ASP A 48 -4.69 -8.47 -14.68
CA ASP A 48 -5.35 -9.76 -14.78
C ASP A 48 -4.28 -10.86 -14.77
N SER A 49 -4.20 -11.62 -13.68
CA SER A 49 -3.19 -12.66 -13.50
C SER A 49 -3.70 -13.80 -12.61
N ASP A 50 -3.48 -15.03 -13.07
CA ASP A 50 -3.76 -16.25 -12.34
C ASP A 50 -2.70 -17.32 -12.67
N PRO A 51 -2.21 -18.09 -11.70
CA PRO A 51 -1.11 -19.01 -11.93
C PRO A 51 -1.47 -20.22 -12.79
N VAL A 52 -2.75 -20.45 -13.08
CA VAL A 52 -3.25 -21.58 -13.89
C VAL A 52 -3.82 -21.10 -15.22
N THR A 53 -4.60 -20.03 -15.21
CA THR A 53 -5.32 -19.55 -16.40
C THR A 53 -4.63 -18.36 -17.08
N GLY A 54 -3.52 -17.87 -16.52
CA GLY A 54 -2.76 -16.73 -17.06
C GLY A 54 -3.58 -15.44 -16.99
N PHE A 55 -3.75 -14.77 -18.13
CA PHE A 55 -4.52 -13.52 -18.22
C PHE A 55 -6.03 -13.74 -18.39
N THR A 56 -6.51 -14.98 -18.47
CA THR A 56 -7.94 -15.30 -18.57
C THR A 56 -8.54 -15.44 -17.18
N ILE A 57 -9.26 -14.42 -16.74
CA ILE A 57 -9.73 -14.29 -15.36
C ILE A 57 -11.25 -14.49 -15.29
N SER A 58 -11.68 -15.34 -14.37
CA SER A 58 -13.09 -15.59 -14.07
C SER A 58 -13.66 -14.59 -13.04
N MET A 59 -14.99 -14.53 -12.97
CA MET A 59 -15.68 -13.73 -11.97
C MET A 59 -15.32 -14.13 -10.54
N GLU A 60 -15.10 -15.42 -10.25
CA GLU A 60 -14.73 -15.91 -8.92
C GLU A 60 -13.31 -15.48 -8.53
N GLN A 61 -12.37 -15.47 -9.47
CA GLN A 61 -11.01 -14.96 -9.23
C GLN A 61 -11.04 -13.45 -8.93
N ILE A 62 -11.78 -12.66 -9.72
CA ILE A 62 -11.99 -11.24 -9.43
C ILE A 62 -12.62 -11.02 -8.05
N LYS A 63 -13.65 -11.80 -7.73
CA LYS A 63 -14.31 -11.69 -6.42
C LYS A 63 -13.36 -11.98 -5.27
N THR A 64 -12.45 -12.93 -5.45
CA THR A 64 -11.39 -13.23 -4.48
C THR A 64 -10.49 -12.02 -4.27
N ASP A 65 -10.00 -11.40 -5.36
CA ASP A 65 -9.18 -10.19 -5.30
C ASP A 65 -9.92 -9.05 -4.59
N LEU A 66 -11.15 -8.74 -5.00
CA LEU A 66 -11.96 -7.67 -4.40
C LEU A 66 -12.27 -7.93 -2.92
N THR A 67 -12.45 -9.20 -2.53
CA THR A 67 -12.66 -9.57 -1.14
C THR A 67 -11.41 -9.30 -0.31
N LEU A 68 -10.24 -9.73 -0.76
CA LEU A 68 -8.97 -9.47 -0.11
C LEU A 68 -8.67 -7.96 -0.03
N MET A 69 -8.91 -7.22 -1.11
CA MET A 69 -8.74 -5.77 -1.13
C MET A 69 -9.63 -5.08 -0.07
N LYS A 70 -10.91 -5.47 0.04
CA LYS A 70 -11.81 -4.97 1.08
C LYS A 70 -11.32 -5.31 2.49
N GLN A 71 -10.81 -6.53 2.68
CA GLN A 71 -10.24 -6.99 3.95
C GLN A 71 -9.01 -6.18 4.39
N HIS A 72 -8.35 -5.51 3.45
CA HIS A 72 -7.12 -4.76 3.68
C HIS A 72 -7.28 -3.25 3.45
N ASN A 73 -8.52 -2.72 3.55
CA ASN A 73 -8.86 -1.29 3.56
C ASN A 73 -8.63 -0.54 2.24
N PHE A 74 -8.50 -1.22 1.11
CA PHE A 74 -8.50 -0.57 -0.20
C PHE A 74 -9.88 -0.02 -0.54
N ASN A 75 -9.92 1.15 -1.19
CA ASN A 75 -11.14 1.76 -1.72
C ASN A 75 -11.06 2.04 -3.22
N ALA A 76 -9.89 1.83 -3.86
CA ALA A 76 -9.68 2.18 -5.26
C ALA A 76 -8.79 1.15 -5.96
N ILE A 77 -8.97 1.03 -7.29
CA ILE A 77 -8.19 0.12 -8.16
C ILE A 77 -7.84 0.88 -9.45
N ARG A 78 -6.60 0.75 -9.92
CA ARG A 78 -6.22 1.12 -11.29
C ARG A 78 -6.13 -0.15 -12.14
N SER A 79 -6.83 -0.15 -13.27
CA SER A 79 -6.79 -1.26 -14.22
C SER A 79 -5.51 -1.22 -15.06
N SER A 80 -4.39 -1.46 -14.43
CA SER A 80 -3.07 -1.43 -15.06
C SER A 80 -2.87 -2.65 -15.97
N HIS A 81 -2.51 -2.50 -17.26
CA HIS A 81 -2.45 -1.27 -18.02
C HIS A 81 -3.38 -1.42 -19.23
N TYR A 82 -4.62 -1.79 -18.98
CA TYR A 82 -5.65 -2.05 -19.99
C TYR A 82 -7.05 -2.12 -19.37
N PRO A 83 -8.11 -1.86 -20.15
CA PRO A 83 -9.47 -2.04 -19.68
C PRO A 83 -9.75 -3.49 -19.33
N ASN A 84 -10.27 -3.75 -18.13
CA ASN A 84 -10.61 -5.09 -17.66
C ASN A 84 -11.92 -5.59 -18.31
N ALA A 85 -12.31 -6.85 -18.03
CA ALA A 85 -13.58 -7.40 -18.47
C ALA A 85 -14.77 -6.61 -17.93
N PRO A 86 -15.87 -6.41 -18.67
CA PRO A 86 -17.02 -5.59 -18.24
C PRO A 86 -17.58 -5.97 -16.86
N PHE A 87 -17.61 -7.26 -16.52
CA PHE A 87 -18.10 -7.72 -15.23
C PHE A 87 -17.20 -7.32 -14.05
N PHE A 88 -15.92 -6.97 -14.28
CA PHE A 88 -15.06 -6.40 -13.25
C PHE A 88 -15.64 -5.07 -12.75
N TYR A 89 -16.01 -4.17 -13.65
CA TYR A 89 -16.60 -2.89 -13.30
C TYR A 89 -17.97 -3.04 -12.63
N GLU A 90 -18.79 -4.00 -13.08
CA GLU A 90 -20.07 -4.31 -12.41
C GLU A 90 -19.87 -4.75 -10.97
N MET A 91 -18.83 -5.56 -10.72
CA MET A 91 -18.48 -5.96 -9.36
C MET A 91 -17.93 -4.77 -8.54
N CYS A 92 -17.11 -3.91 -9.14
CA CYS A 92 -16.64 -2.69 -8.49
C CYS A 92 -17.79 -1.73 -8.16
N ASP A 93 -18.77 -1.55 -9.07
CA ASP A 93 -20.00 -0.81 -8.83
C ASP A 93 -20.75 -1.36 -7.61
N ARG A 94 -20.91 -2.67 -7.54
CA ARG A 94 -21.65 -3.36 -6.46
C ARG A 94 -20.92 -3.31 -5.12
N TYR A 95 -19.60 -3.48 -5.14
CA TYR A 95 -18.80 -3.58 -3.91
C TYR A 95 -18.20 -2.25 -3.45
N GLY A 96 -18.39 -1.17 -4.22
CA GLY A 96 -17.99 0.17 -3.85
C GLY A 96 -16.49 0.40 -3.91
N PHE A 97 -15.86 0.01 -5.02
CA PHE A 97 -14.51 0.44 -5.36
C PHE A 97 -14.58 1.60 -6.35
N MET A 98 -13.72 2.57 -6.18
CA MET A 98 -13.44 3.60 -7.19
C MET A 98 -12.41 3.04 -8.19
N VAL A 99 -12.59 3.31 -9.48
CA VAL A 99 -11.71 2.77 -10.51
C VAL A 99 -11.09 3.88 -11.34
N ILE A 100 -9.78 3.79 -11.56
CA ILE A 100 -9.10 4.41 -12.69
C ILE A 100 -9.11 3.40 -13.82
N ASP A 101 -9.86 3.68 -14.88
CA ASP A 101 -9.86 2.85 -16.06
C ASP A 101 -8.80 3.34 -17.04
N GLU A 102 -7.94 2.42 -17.51
CA GLU A 102 -6.75 2.77 -18.27
C GLU A 102 -6.80 2.20 -19.68
N ALA A 103 -6.48 3.07 -20.65
CA ALA A 103 -6.40 2.68 -22.04
C ALA A 103 -5.21 1.72 -22.28
N ASP A 104 -5.43 0.74 -23.14
CA ASP A 104 -4.42 -0.25 -23.56
C ASP A 104 -3.33 0.40 -24.42
N ILE A 105 -2.49 1.22 -23.79
CA ILE A 105 -1.35 1.91 -24.39
C ILE A 105 -0.15 1.78 -23.47
N GLU A 106 0.83 0.99 -23.91
CA GLU A 106 2.11 0.80 -23.25
C GLU A 106 3.22 0.86 -24.30
N ALA A 107 4.15 1.80 -24.19
CA ALA A 107 5.25 1.97 -25.13
C ALA A 107 6.59 2.25 -24.44
N HIS A 108 6.85 1.59 -23.31
CA HIS A 108 8.11 1.67 -22.57
C HIS A 108 9.30 1.10 -23.37
N GLY A 109 9.04 0.09 -24.23
CA GLY A 109 10.09 -0.51 -25.06
C GLY A 109 10.96 0.49 -25.83
N PRO A 110 10.42 1.49 -26.53
CA PRO A 110 11.21 2.54 -27.17
C PRO A 110 12.10 3.33 -26.22
N PHE A 111 11.68 3.58 -24.99
CA PHE A 111 12.56 4.23 -23.99
C PHE A 111 13.83 3.41 -23.74
N MET A 112 13.73 2.11 -23.67
CA MET A 112 14.87 1.21 -23.46
C MET A 112 15.88 1.25 -24.61
N LEU A 113 15.44 1.54 -25.84
CA LEU A 113 16.32 1.70 -26.98
C LEU A 113 17.29 2.90 -26.81
N TYR A 114 16.84 3.93 -26.09
CA TYR A 114 17.59 5.17 -25.88
C TYR A 114 18.23 5.29 -24.51
N ARG A 115 18.24 4.22 -23.73
CA ARG A 115 18.80 4.19 -22.36
C ARG A 115 20.30 4.60 -22.30
N LYS A 116 21.01 4.47 -23.40
CA LYS A 116 22.44 4.83 -23.51
C LYS A 116 22.69 6.28 -23.93
N GLU A 117 21.64 7.07 -24.15
CA GLU A 117 21.78 8.50 -24.43
C GLU A 117 22.37 9.22 -23.21
N ASP A 118 23.17 10.25 -23.47
CA ASP A 118 23.96 10.92 -22.43
C ASP A 118 23.12 11.70 -21.40
N THR A 119 21.94 12.13 -21.78
CA THR A 119 21.05 12.95 -20.93
C THR A 119 19.60 12.53 -21.00
N ASP A 120 18.87 12.76 -19.92
CA ASP A 120 17.42 12.55 -19.89
C ASP A 120 16.69 13.38 -20.95
N TYR A 121 17.18 14.60 -21.22
CA TYR A 121 16.66 15.44 -22.28
C TYR A 121 16.67 14.75 -23.65
N ASN A 122 17.81 14.21 -24.08
CA ASN A 122 17.94 13.52 -25.36
C ASN A 122 17.10 12.24 -25.37
N ARG A 123 17.10 11.50 -24.28
CA ARG A 123 16.37 10.24 -24.12
C ARG A 123 14.87 10.47 -24.22
N PHE A 124 14.32 11.45 -23.48
CA PHE A 124 12.90 11.77 -23.52
C PHE A 124 12.47 12.33 -24.88
N LYS A 125 13.28 13.16 -25.49
CA LYS A 125 13.05 13.66 -26.85
C LYS A 125 12.92 12.52 -27.86
N ARG A 126 13.86 11.57 -27.86
CA ARG A 126 13.88 10.42 -28.77
C ARG A 126 12.70 9.48 -28.55
N TRP A 127 12.37 9.22 -27.30
CA TRP A 127 11.23 8.42 -26.94
C TRP A 127 9.92 9.05 -27.41
N ASN A 128 9.78 10.34 -27.15
CA ASN A 128 8.61 11.12 -27.52
C ASN A 128 8.37 11.14 -29.04
N GLU A 129 9.42 11.45 -29.83
CA GLU A 129 9.38 11.50 -31.30
C GLU A 129 9.01 10.15 -31.93
N LYS A 130 9.13 9.03 -31.19
CA LYS A 130 8.94 7.69 -31.77
C LYS A 130 7.48 7.32 -31.92
N ILE A 131 6.62 7.68 -30.97
CA ILE A 131 5.21 7.30 -30.93
C ILE A 131 4.32 8.48 -30.53
N ALA A 132 4.60 9.14 -29.41
CA ALA A 132 3.72 10.13 -28.82
C ALA A 132 3.52 11.37 -29.71
N ASP A 133 4.57 11.82 -30.39
CA ASP A 133 4.58 12.95 -31.32
C ASP A 133 4.56 12.58 -32.81
N ASP A 134 4.62 11.30 -33.14
CA ASP A 134 4.52 10.87 -34.54
C ASP A 134 3.04 10.73 -34.96
N PRO A 135 2.52 11.60 -35.84
CA PRO A 135 1.12 11.61 -36.25
C PRO A 135 0.63 10.28 -36.88
N VAL A 136 1.55 9.42 -37.29
CA VAL A 136 1.21 8.10 -37.84
C VAL A 136 0.51 7.23 -36.81
N TRP A 137 0.77 7.46 -35.51
CA TRP A 137 0.17 6.72 -34.39
C TRP A 137 -1.13 7.34 -33.85
N GLU A 138 -1.51 8.54 -34.33
CA GLU A 138 -2.70 9.25 -33.82
C GLU A 138 -3.94 8.39 -33.82
N ALA A 139 -4.25 7.77 -34.95
CA ALA A 139 -5.46 6.97 -35.09
C ALA A 139 -5.47 5.80 -34.09
N ALA A 140 -4.35 5.13 -33.89
CA ALA A 140 -4.24 3.99 -32.96
C ALA A 140 -4.39 4.41 -31.50
N ILE A 141 -3.77 5.52 -31.10
CA ILE A 141 -3.83 6.04 -29.73
C ILE A 141 -5.23 6.53 -29.41
N VAL A 142 -5.82 7.35 -30.28
CA VAL A 142 -7.17 7.89 -30.09
C VAL A 142 -8.23 6.78 -30.09
N ASP A 143 -8.08 5.77 -30.95
CA ASP A 143 -9.03 4.65 -31.04
C ASP A 143 -9.05 3.82 -29.73
N ARG A 144 -7.89 3.48 -29.16
CA ARG A 144 -7.80 2.74 -27.90
C ARG A 144 -8.50 3.49 -26.75
N VAL A 145 -8.25 4.80 -26.63
CA VAL A 145 -8.91 5.63 -25.63
C VAL A 145 -10.42 5.68 -25.87
N LYS A 146 -10.87 5.84 -27.12
CA LYS A 146 -12.29 5.84 -27.47
C LYS A 146 -12.98 4.54 -27.12
N LEU A 147 -12.39 3.40 -27.49
CA LEU A 147 -12.96 2.09 -27.21
C LEU A 147 -13.18 1.87 -25.71
N MET A 148 -12.21 2.24 -24.89
CA MET A 148 -12.33 2.20 -23.43
C MET A 148 -13.49 3.08 -22.94
N VAL A 149 -13.45 4.36 -23.25
CA VAL A 149 -14.42 5.35 -22.74
C VAL A 149 -15.82 5.03 -23.24
N GLU A 150 -16.03 4.70 -24.52
CA GLU A 150 -17.34 4.39 -25.08
C GLU A 150 -17.94 3.12 -24.50
N ARG A 151 -17.12 2.08 -24.26
CA ARG A 151 -17.55 0.82 -23.65
C ARG A 151 -18.00 1.02 -22.21
N ASP A 152 -17.19 1.75 -21.41
CA ASP A 152 -17.29 1.73 -19.96
C ASP A 152 -17.94 3.01 -19.36
N LYS A 153 -18.34 3.97 -20.21
CA LYS A 153 -18.97 5.25 -19.79
C LYS A 153 -20.13 5.12 -18.81
N ASN A 154 -20.86 4.01 -18.84
CA ASN A 154 -22.02 3.79 -17.99
C ASN A 154 -21.66 3.16 -16.64
N ARG A 155 -20.38 2.87 -16.37
CA ARG A 155 -19.91 2.33 -15.09
C ARG A 155 -19.58 3.49 -14.14
N PHE A 156 -20.29 3.54 -13.03
CA PHE A 156 -20.17 4.66 -12.09
C PHE A 156 -19.01 4.49 -11.09
N CYS A 157 -18.46 3.26 -10.94
CA CYS A 157 -17.21 3.05 -10.21
C CYS A 157 -16.02 3.77 -10.87
N ILE A 158 -16.06 3.95 -12.20
CA ILE A 158 -15.01 4.66 -12.92
C ILE A 158 -15.11 6.15 -12.60
N VAL A 159 -14.16 6.65 -11.86
CA VAL A 159 -14.07 8.05 -11.45
C VAL A 159 -13.06 8.83 -12.27
N MET A 160 -12.19 8.12 -12.98
CA MET A 160 -11.06 8.70 -13.71
C MET A 160 -10.73 7.87 -14.95
N TRP A 161 -10.42 8.57 -16.05
CA TRP A 161 -9.86 8.02 -17.27
C TRP A 161 -8.36 8.21 -17.32
N SER A 162 -7.61 7.15 -17.55
CA SER A 162 -6.17 7.17 -17.77
C SER A 162 -5.85 6.94 -19.24
N MET A 163 -4.97 7.77 -19.81
CA MET A 163 -4.65 7.72 -21.24
C MET A 163 -3.70 6.57 -21.60
N GLY A 164 -3.19 5.84 -20.64
CA GLY A 164 -2.24 4.74 -20.82
C GLY A 164 -1.09 4.81 -19.82
N ASN A 165 -0.06 4.02 -20.07
CA ASN A 165 1.11 3.88 -19.23
C ASN A 165 2.39 4.08 -20.04
N GLU A 166 3.44 4.64 -19.42
CA GLU A 166 4.84 4.73 -19.84
C GLU A 166 5.07 4.88 -21.35
N SER A 167 4.36 5.84 -21.99
CA SER A 167 4.38 6.02 -23.45
C SER A 167 4.77 7.43 -23.91
N ALA A 168 5.42 8.21 -23.03
CA ALA A 168 5.77 9.62 -23.24
C ALA A 168 4.53 10.51 -23.52
N TYR A 169 4.72 11.81 -23.76
CA TYR A 169 3.61 12.74 -23.99
C TYR A 169 3.83 13.53 -25.27
N GLY A 170 2.81 13.58 -26.11
CA GLY A 170 2.90 14.26 -27.39
C GLY A 170 1.55 14.61 -27.99
N CYS A 171 1.57 15.12 -29.22
CA CYS A 171 0.37 15.61 -29.92
C CYS A 171 -0.75 14.56 -30.03
N ASN A 172 -0.43 13.27 -30.05
CA ASN A 172 -1.41 12.20 -30.14
C ASN A 172 -2.20 12.06 -28.83
N PHE A 173 -1.54 12.23 -27.67
CA PHE A 173 -2.20 12.22 -26.37
C PHE A 173 -3.00 13.50 -26.12
N GLU A 174 -2.56 14.67 -26.61
CA GLU A 174 -3.34 15.90 -26.58
C GLU A 174 -4.71 15.71 -27.29
N LYS A 175 -4.71 15.04 -28.46
CA LYS A 175 -5.93 14.75 -29.21
C LYS A 175 -6.82 13.73 -28.51
N ALA A 176 -6.24 12.68 -27.93
CA ALA A 176 -6.98 11.70 -27.14
C ALA A 176 -7.65 12.35 -25.92
N LEU A 177 -6.93 13.19 -25.19
CA LEU A 177 -7.45 13.95 -24.05
C LEU A 177 -8.55 14.93 -24.47
N ALA A 178 -8.35 15.67 -25.56
CA ALA A 178 -9.36 16.61 -26.07
C ALA A 178 -10.64 15.87 -26.48
N TRP A 179 -10.53 14.71 -27.12
CA TRP A 179 -11.68 13.89 -27.44
C TRP A 179 -12.39 13.39 -26.18
N THR A 180 -11.62 12.85 -25.20
CA THR A 180 -12.17 12.34 -23.93
C THR A 180 -12.95 13.41 -23.18
N LYS A 181 -12.38 14.59 -23.03
CA LYS A 181 -13.06 15.74 -22.38
C LYS A 181 -14.26 16.26 -23.15
N GLY A 182 -14.23 16.18 -24.48
CA GLY A 182 -15.37 16.50 -25.33
C GLY A 182 -16.53 15.50 -25.20
N PHE A 183 -16.22 14.24 -24.97
CA PHE A 183 -17.20 13.15 -24.85
C PHE A 183 -17.71 12.98 -23.41
N ASP A 184 -16.82 13.00 -22.43
CA ASP A 184 -17.12 12.86 -21.00
C ASP A 184 -16.40 13.97 -20.19
N PRO A 185 -16.99 15.16 -20.10
CA PRO A 185 -16.39 16.31 -19.42
C PRO A 185 -16.39 16.18 -17.88
N GLU A 186 -17.17 15.25 -17.33
CA GLU A 186 -17.38 15.16 -15.88
C GLU A 186 -16.31 14.32 -15.19
N ARG A 187 -15.83 13.25 -15.84
CA ARG A 187 -14.80 12.41 -15.22
C ARG A 187 -13.43 13.07 -15.29
N ILE A 188 -12.65 12.79 -14.27
CA ILE A 188 -11.26 13.22 -14.16
C ILE A 188 -10.41 12.51 -15.21
N THR A 189 -9.46 13.22 -15.80
CA THR A 189 -8.47 12.68 -16.72
C THR A 189 -7.07 12.78 -16.14
N GLN A 190 -6.29 11.75 -16.32
CA GLN A 190 -4.90 11.69 -15.91
C GLN A 190 -4.02 10.97 -16.94
N TYR A 191 -2.73 11.26 -16.93
CA TYR A 191 -1.70 10.53 -17.65
C TYR A 191 -0.34 10.83 -17.02
N GLU A 192 0.29 9.83 -16.42
CA GLU A 192 1.53 9.99 -15.66
C GLU A 192 2.72 10.36 -16.55
N SER A 193 2.74 9.81 -17.79
CA SER A 193 3.84 10.08 -18.75
C SER A 193 3.86 11.49 -19.29
N ALA A 194 2.92 12.36 -18.93
CA ALA A 194 2.93 13.77 -19.31
C ALA A 194 4.20 14.53 -18.87
N ARG A 195 4.96 13.99 -17.92
CA ARG A 195 6.30 14.52 -17.55
C ARG A 195 7.39 14.17 -18.56
N TYR A 196 7.26 13.08 -19.31
CA TYR A 196 8.25 12.58 -20.27
C TYR A 196 7.94 13.13 -21.67
N ARG A 197 8.54 14.26 -22.00
CA ARG A 197 8.23 15.03 -23.19
C ARG A 197 9.46 15.56 -23.89
N ASN A 198 9.28 15.96 -25.12
CA ASN A 198 10.28 16.75 -25.83
C ASN A 198 10.26 18.20 -25.30
N TYR A 199 11.30 18.61 -24.61
CA TYR A 199 11.36 19.95 -24.00
C TYR A 199 11.53 21.09 -25.03
N ASP A 200 11.76 20.77 -26.31
CA ASP A 200 11.79 21.77 -27.41
C ASP A 200 10.38 22.09 -27.94
N VAL A 201 9.36 21.34 -27.50
CA VAL A 201 7.97 21.47 -27.96
C VAL A 201 7.10 21.96 -26.79
N THR A 202 6.19 22.87 -27.11
CA THR A 202 5.17 23.31 -26.15
C THR A 202 3.91 22.45 -26.33
N TYR A 203 3.47 21.81 -25.26
CA TYR A 203 2.29 20.95 -25.22
C TYR A 203 1.15 21.57 -24.43
N ASP A 204 -0.08 21.18 -24.75
CA ASP A 204 -1.28 21.56 -23.99
C ASP A 204 -1.57 20.50 -22.90
N TYR A 205 -1.60 20.95 -21.66
CA TYR A 205 -1.96 20.15 -20.48
C TYR A 205 -3.34 20.53 -19.92
N GLY A 206 -4.11 21.34 -20.64
CA GLY A 206 -5.41 21.86 -20.17
C GLY A 206 -6.43 20.75 -19.90
N ASN A 207 -6.37 19.67 -20.67
CA ASN A 207 -7.26 18.53 -20.54
C ASN A 207 -6.76 17.44 -19.57
N LEU A 208 -5.66 17.64 -18.87
CA LEU A 208 -5.22 16.83 -17.72
C LEU A 208 -5.71 17.51 -16.45
N ASP A 209 -6.49 16.81 -15.65
CA ASP A 209 -7.02 17.36 -14.39
C ASP A 209 -6.06 17.19 -13.22
N LEU A 210 -5.16 16.21 -13.30
CA LEU A 210 -4.23 15.85 -12.24
C LEU A 210 -2.77 15.98 -12.68
N TYR A 211 -1.89 16.15 -11.69
CA TYR A 211 -0.46 15.91 -11.82
C TYR A 211 -0.16 14.52 -11.23
N SER A 212 0.17 13.58 -12.10
CA SER A 212 0.36 12.18 -11.73
C SER A 212 1.84 11.81 -11.79
N ARG A 213 2.29 10.98 -10.84
CA ARG A 213 3.67 10.52 -10.76
C ARG A 213 3.75 9.05 -10.37
N MET A 214 4.82 8.40 -10.83
CA MET A 214 5.29 7.10 -10.37
C MET A 214 6.53 7.28 -9.48
N TYR A 215 6.54 6.62 -8.35
CA TYR A 215 7.67 6.51 -7.42
C TYR A 215 8.41 7.83 -7.11
N PRO A 216 7.75 8.98 -6.92
CA PRO A 216 8.45 10.18 -6.52
C PRO A 216 8.94 10.02 -5.08
N ALA A 217 10.18 10.47 -4.80
CA ALA A 217 10.61 10.64 -3.42
C ALA A 217 9.71 11.67 -2.70
N LEU A 218 9.59 11.57 -1.36
CA LEU A 218 8.77 12.52 -0.58
C LEU A 218 9.19 13.97 -0.82
N THR A 219 10.50 14.22 -0.93
CA THR A 219 11.07 15.56 -1.23
C THR A 219 10.64 16.09 -2.60
N GLU A 220 10.45 15.23 -3.61
CA GLU A 220 9.96 15.65 -4.92
C GLU A 220 8.47 16.05 -4.88
N ILE A 221 7.70 15.40 -4.00
CA ILE A 221 6.30 15.76 -3.76
C ILE A 221 6.22 17.12 -3.05
N GLU A 222 6.99 17.32 -1.99
CA GLU A 222 7.11 18.60 -1.29
C GLU A 222 7.48 19.72 -2.25
N GLU A 223 8.49 19.50 -3.10
CA GLU A 223 8.92 20.46 -4.09
C GLU A 223 7.81 20.87 -5.08
N TYR A 224 6.99 19.90 -5.53
CA TYR A 224 5.84 20.19 -6.39
C TYR A 224 4.77 21.01 -5.66
N LEU A 225 4.43 20.60 -4.45
CA LEU A 225 3.40 21.27 -3.65
C LEU A 225 3.77 22.73 -3.31
N GLU A 226 5.06 23.00 -3.07
CA GLU A 226 5.57 24.32 -2.78
C GLU A 226 5.70 25.23 -4.02
N LYS A 227 6.21 24.68 -5.14
CA LYS A 227 6.56 25.48 -6.32
C LYS A 227 5.43 25.63 -7.34
N ASP A 228 4.65 24.61 -7.54
CA ASP A 228 3.57 24.58 -8.53
C ASP A 228 2.22 24.37 -7.85
N GLY A 229 1.92 23.14 -7.40
CA GLY A 229 0.68 22.78 -6.72
C GLY A 229 -0.61 23.20 -7.45
N SER A 230 -0.53 23.43 -8.77
CA SER A 230 -1.65 23.94 -9.59
C SER A 230 -2.75 22.91 -9.79
N LYS A 231 -2.40 21.61 -9.71
CA LYS A 231 -3.32 20.48 -9.85
C LYS A 231 -3.20 19.54 -8.65
N PRO A 232 -4.25 18.74 -8.35
CA PRO A 232 -4.14 17.67 -7.37
C PRO A 232 -3.02 16.71 -7.74
N PHE A 233 -2.29 16.21 -6.74
CA PHE A 233 -1.19 15.27 -6.92
C PHE A 233 -1.67 13.83 -6.73
N LEU A 234 -1.42 12.96 -7.70
CA LEU A 234 -1.74 11.55 -7.66
C LEU A 234 -0.48 10.68 -7.75
N LEU A 235 -0.32 9.76 -6.81
CA LEU A 235 0.65 8.66 -6.91
C LEU A 235 0.01 7.52 -7.69
N VAL A 236 0.19 7.45 -9.01
CA VAL A 236 -0.40 6.36 -9.80
C VAL A 236 0.30 5.04 -9.54
N GLU A 237 1.59 5.10 -9.15
CA GLU A 237 2.36 3.98 -8.63
C GLU A 237 3.29 4.45 -7.53
N TYR A 238 3.31 3.70 -6.42
CA TYR A 238 4.22 3.93 -5.29
C TYR A 238 4.40 2.65 -4.49
N CYS A 239 5.41 2.62 -3.61
CA CYS A 239 5.69 1.50 -2.72
C CYS A 239 5.75 0.17 -3.48
N HIS A 240 6.67 0.06 -4.45
CA HIS A 240 6.89 -1.14 -5.26
C HIS A 240 7.13 -2.37 -4.38
N SER A 241 6.24 -3.37 -4.47
CA SER A 241 6.13 -4.48 -3.50
C SER A 241 7.08 -5.64 -3.77
N MET A 242 8.10 -5.43 -4.57
CA MET A 242 9.02 -6.48 -4.99
C MET A 242 9.82 -7.07 -3.83
N GLY A 243 9.92 -8.40 -3.77
CA GLY A 243 10.70 -9.13 -2.79
C GLY A 243 10.19 -8.93 -1.36
N ASN A 244 11.02 -8.38 -0.47
CA ASN A 244 10.66 -8.06 0.92
C ASN A 244 10.07 -6.65 1.08
N GLY A 245 9.77 -5.99 -0.02
CA GLY A 245 9.03 -4.73 -0.03
C GLY A 245 7.56 -4.89 0.39
N PRO A 246 6.81 -3.78 0.27
CA PRO A 246 7.35 -2.45 0.17
C PRO A 246 7.71 -1.86 1.52
N GLY A 247 8.53 -0.80 1.53
CA GLY A 247 8.72 0.07 2.68
C GLY A 247 7.86 1.34 2.57
N ASP A 248 8.04 2.26 3.54
CA ASP A 248 7.61 3.66 3.49
C ASP A 248 6.10 3.94 3.41
N PHE A 249 5.23 2.94 3.59
CA PHE A 249 3.77 3.15 3.61
C PHE A 249 3.33 4.22 4.61
N GLU A 250 3.92 4.22 5.80
CA GLU A 250 3.56 5.19 6.85
C GLU A 250 3.97 6.61 6.45
N ASP A 251 5.15 6.80 5.86
CA ASP A 251 5.66 8.12 5.48
C ASP A 251 4.81 8.73 4.38
N TYR A 252 4.48 7.95 3.33
CA TYR A 252 3.53 8.38 2.30
C TYR A 252 2.13 8.63 2.87
N PHE A 253 1.65 7.78 3.77
CA PHE A 253 0.34 7.97 4.41
C PHE A 253 0.29 9.30 5.17
N GLN A 254 1.30 9.62 5.97
CA GLN A 254 1.36 10.88 6.72
C GLN A 254 1.32 12.08 5.77
N MET A 255 2.10 12.06 4.70
CA MET A 255 2.10 13.13 3.69
C MET A 255 0.73 13.25 3.00
N ILE A 256 0.16 12.15 2.55
CA ILE A 256 -1.17 12.14 1.89
C ILE A 256 -2.25 12.72 2.80
N GLN A 257 -2.20 12.43 4.10
CA GLN A 257 -3.19 12.93 5.06
C GLN A 257 -2.96 14.39 5.46
N ALA A 258 -1.70 14.82 5.54
CA ALA A 258 -1.36 16.20 5.88
C ALA A 258 -1.68 17.19 4.75
N GLU A 259 -1.59 16.75 3.50
CA GLU A 259 -1.72 17.60 2.33
C GLU A 259 -3.02 17.36 1.57
N ASP A 260 -3.94 18.34 1.61
CA ASP A 260 -5.24 18.22 0.96
C ASP A 260 -5.14 18.00 -0.55
N LYS A 261 -4.13 18.58 -1.20
CA LYS A 261 -3.87 18.43 -2.64
C LYS A 261 -3.38 17.04 -3.05
N MET A 262 -2.88 16.24 -2.10
CA MET A 262 -2.55 14.84 -2.34
C MET A 262 -3.82 14.01 -2.39
N CYS A 263 -4.20 13.50 -3.58
CA CYS A 263 -5.44 12.72 -3.72
C CYS A 263 -5.33 11.26 -3.27
N GLY A 264 -4.14 10.81 -2.91
CA GLY A 264 -3.86 9.42 -2.52
C GLY A 264 -2.93 8.72 -3.50
N GLY A 265 -2.94 7.40 -3.48
CA GLY A 265 -2.02 6.62 -4.31
C GLY A 265 -2.47 5.18 -4.54
N PHE A 266 -1.80 4.56 -5.53
CA PHE A 266 -2.02 3.19 -5.95
C PHE A 266 -0.73 2.40 -5.82
N VAL A 267 -0.70 1.43 -4.91
CA VAL A 267 0.49 0.60 -4.67
C VAL A 267 0.80 -0.22 -5.92
N TRP A 268 2.04 -0.32 -6.31
CA TRP A 268 2.52 -1.28 -7.30
C TRP A 268 3.02 -2.51 -6.58
N GLU A 269 2.40 -3.67 -6.71
CA GLU A 269 1.09 -3.94 -7.29
C GLU A 269 0.32 -5.03 -6.50
N TRP A 270 -0.79 -5.52 -7.05
CA TRP A 270 -1.65 -6.46 -6.35
C TRP A 270 -1.07 -7.85 -6.22
N CYS A 271 -0.58 -8.45 -7.31
CA CYS A 271 -0.30 -9.88 -7.34
C CYS A 271 1.02 -10.19 -8.04
N ASP A 272 1.82 -11.10 -7.48
CA ASP A 272 2.94 -11.71 -8.18
C ASP A 272 2.48 -12.43 -9.44
N HIS A 273 3.16 -12.21 -10.57
CA HIS A 273 2.84 -12.82 -11.86
C HIS A 273 3.72 -14.03 -12.12
N ALA A 274 3.21 -15.22 -11.81
CA ALA A 274 3.91 -16.46 -12.07
C ALA A 274 2.94 -17.58 -12.42
N ILE A 275 3.41 -18.56 -13.18
CA ILE A 275 2.64 -19.71 -13.63
C ILE A 275 2.99 -20.94 -12.79
N ALA A 276 1.98 -21.69 -12.35
CA ALA A 276 2.18 -22.94 -11.63
C ALA A 276 2.80 -24.00 -12.56
N HIS A 277 4.02 -24.46 -12.20
CA HIS A 277 4.84 -25.37 -13.01
C HIS A 277 5.08 -26.73 -12.34
N GLY A 278 4.14 -27.17 -11.51
CA GLY A 278 4.23 -28.46 -10.83
C GLY A 278 4.35 -28.31 -9.31
N VAL A 279 4.75 -29.39 -8.66
CA VAL A 279 4.83 -29.50 -7.20
C VAL A 279 6.17 -30.05 -6.79
N ALA A 280 6.83 -29.39 -5.84
CA ALA A 280 8.09 -29.83 -5.28
C ALA A 280 7.91 -31.07 -4.37
N GLU A 281 8.99 -31.76 -4.02
CA GLU A 281 8.98 -32.94 -3.15
C GLU A 281 8.33 -32.67 -1.78
N ASN A 282 8.41 -31.44 -1.28
CA ASN A 282 7.77 -31.01 -0.03
C ASN A 282 6.28 -30.64 -0.16
N GLY A 283 5.67 -30.87 -1.33
CA GLY A 283 4.26 -30.59 -1.61
C GLY A 283 3.92 -29.14 -1.95
N LYS A 284 4.92 -28.22 -2.04
CA LYS A 284 4.69 -26.83 -2.41
C LYS A 284 4.63 -26.67 -3.93
N THR A 285 3.75 -25.81 -4.41
CA THR A 285 3.66 -25.41 -5.83
C THR A 285 4.98 -24.72 -6.23
N ILE A 286 5.51 -25.12 -7.37
CA ILE A 286 6.61 -24.46 -8.05
C ILE A 286 6.00 -23.42 -8.97
N TYR A 287 6.45 -22.17 -8.90
CA TYR A 287 6.07 -21.09 -9.77
C TYR A 287 7.21 -20.74 -10.72
N ALA A 288 6.90 -20.58 -11.99
CA ALA A 288 7.83 -20.21 -13.04
C ALA A 288 7.52 -18.79 -13.53
N TYR A 289 8.55 -17.97 -13.70
CA TYR A 289 8.47 -16.58 -14.16
C TYR A 289 9.78 -16.18 -14.86
N GLY A 290 9.83 -15.01 -15.44
CA GLY A 290 10.97 -14.30 -16.00
C GLY A 290 12.19 -15.14 -16.44
N GLY A 291 12.12 -15.81 -17.61
CA GLY A 291 13.18 -16.65 -18.16
C GLY A 291 13.02 -18.15 -17.88
N ASP A 292 12.18 -18.56 -16.92
CA ASP A 292 12.02 -19.96 -16.53
C ASP A 292 11.35 -20.84 -17.61
N HIS A 293 10.67 -20.22 -18.57
CA HIS A 293 10.04 -20.91 -19.71
C HIS A 293 10.96 -20.98 -20.93
N GLY A 294 12.20 -20.48 -20.83
CA GLY A 294 13.19 -20.46 -21.91
C GLY A 294 13.08 -19.26 -22.85
N GLU A 295 12.31 -18.24 -22.48
CA GLU A 295 12.26 -16.98 -23.18
C GLU A 295 13.59 -16.23 -23.10
N VAL A 296 14.01 -15.58 -24.19
CA VAL A 296 15.31 -14.90 -24.28
C VAL A 296 15.23 -13.47 -23.79
N ILE A 297 14.05 -12.82 -23.94
CA ILE A 297 13.81 -11.44 -23.49
C ILE A 297 12.90 -11.48 -22.27
N HIS A 298 13.43 -11.12 -21.13
CA HIS A 298 12.71 -11.07 -19.85
C HIS A 298 13.43 -10.16 -18.85
N ASP A 299 12.72 -9.70 -17.83
CA ASP A 299 13.24 -8.86 -16.74
C ASP A 299 13.35 -9.64 -15.39
N SER A 300 13.57 -10.97 -15.47
CA SER A 300 13.76 -11.83 -14.30
C SER A 300 12.60 -11.72 -13.31
N ASN A 301 12.87 -11.28 -12.07
CA ASN A 301 11.89 -11.21 -10.98
C ASN A 301 11.07 -9.89 -10.95
N PHE A 302 11.15 -9.02 -11.95
CA PHE A 302 10.36 -7.78 -12.03
C PHE A 302 8.86 -7.99 -12.31
N CYS A 303 8.38 -9.20 -12.19
CA CYS A 303 6.98 -9.59 -12.18
C CYS A 303 6.55 -10.23 -10.83
N MET A 304 7.48 -10.25 -9.84
CA MET A 304 7.24 -10.78 -8.50
C MET A 304 7.19 -9.62 -7.49
N ASP A 305 6.26 -8.72 -7.72
CA ASP A 305 6.13 -7.42 -7.09
C ASP A 305 4.73 -7.18 -6.49
N GLY A 306 4.02 -8.28 -6.22
CA GLY A 306 2.68 -8.27 -5.66
C GLY A 306 2.60 -8.13 -4.14
N LEU A 307 1.48 -7.61 -3.67
CA LEU A 307 1.06 -7.66 -2.25
C LEU A 307 0.49 -9.03 -1.87
N VAL A 308 0.19 -9.87 -2.85
CA VAL A 308 -0.21 -11.27 -2.68
C VAL A 308 0.60 -12.17 -3.61
N TYR A 309 0.81 -13.42 -3.18
CA TYR A 309 1.38 -14.47 -4.01
C TYR A 309 0.46 -14.83 -5.19
N PRO A 310 0.94 -15.55 -6.21
CA PRO A 310 0.11 -15.94 -7.34
C PRO A 310 -1.17 -16.68 -6.94
N ASP A 311 -1.14 -17.45 -5.86
CA ASP A 311 -2.27 -18.19 -5.28
C ASP A 311 -3.12 -17.39 -4.28
N ARG A 312 -2.92 -16.08 -4.20
CA ARG A 312 -3.63 -15.14 -3.31
C ARG A 312 -3.33 -15.30 -1.81
N ARG A 313 -2.33 -16.09 -1.42
CA ARG A 313 -1.76 -15.95 -0.07
C ARG A 313 -1.20 -14.54 0.09
N ILE A 314 -1.34 -13.97 1.26
CA ILE A 314 -0.92 -12.57 1.52
C ILE A 314 0.58 -12.49 1.82
N HIS A 315 1.24 -11.47 1.29
CA HIS A 315 2.57 -11.04 1.73
C HIS A 315 2.50 -10.21 3.01
N THR A 316 3.61 -10.12 3.74
CA THR A 316 3.70 -9.26 4.95
C THR A 316 3.43 -7.79 4.65
N GLY A 317 3.81 -7.30 3.48
CA GLY A 317 3.52 -5.94 3.03
C GLY A 317 2.04 -5.61 3.01
N LEU A 318 1.17 -6.57 2.67
CA LEU A 318 -0.27 -6.37 2.68
C LEU A 318 -0.83 -6.22 4.12
N LEU A 319 -0.24 -6.90 5.10
CA LEU A 319 -0.61 -6.72 6.52
C LEU A 319 -0.20 -5.35 7.04
N GLU A 320 0.98 -4.87 6.64
CA GLU A 320 1.44 -3.51 6.94
C GLU A 320 0.51 -2.48 6.34
N TYR A 321 0.21 -2.58 5.04
CA TYR A 321 -0.75 -1.71 4.36
C TYR A 321 -2.09 -1.65 5.10
N LYS A 322 -2.66 -2.81 5.45
CA LYS A 322 -3.92 -2.89 6.19
C LYS A 322 -3.91 -2.04 7.45
N ASN A 323 -2.83 -2.12 8.22
CA ASN A 323 -2.73 -1.39 9.49
C ASN A 323 -2.40 0.09 9.30
N VAL A 324 -1.60 0.44 8.31
CA VAL A 324 -1.35 1.84 7.93
C VAL A 324 -2.66 2.51 7.51
N TYR A 325 -3.46 1.86 6.68
CA TYR A 325 -4.73 2.40 6.15
C TYR A 325 -5.98 2.00 6.96
N ARG A 326 -5.82 1.71 8.26
CA ARG A 326 -6.96 1.44 9.15
C ARG A 326 -7.90 2.65 9.26
N PRO A 327 -9.20 2.43 9.49
CA PRO A 327 -10.22 3.48 9.42
C PRO A 327 -10.09 4.57 10.49
N ALA A 328 -9.45 4.27 11.62
CA ALA A 328 -9.22 5.22 12.70
C ALA A 328 -7.84 5.01 13.31
N ARG A 329 -7.30 6.07 13.90
CA ARG A 329 -6.03 6.04 14.64
C ARG A 329 -6.15 6.84 15.92
N VAL A 330 -5.39 6.42 16.94
CA VAL A 330 -5.22 7.21 18.16
C VAL A 330 -4.34 8.43 17.85
N VAL A 331 -4.85 9.60 18.19
CA VAL A 331 -4.10 10.86 18.19
C VAL A 331 -3.38 11.02 19.51
N SER A 332 -4.10 10.81 20.64
CA SER A 332 -3.53 10.88 21.97
C SER A 332 -4.35 10.08 22.99
N TYR A 333 -3.70 9.65 24.03
CA TYR A 333 -4.33 9.08 25.22
C TYR A 333 -3.68 9.63 26.48
N ASP A 334 -4.47 10.25 27.33
CA ASP A 334 -4.04 10.70 28.66
C ASP A 334 -4.54 9.72 29.73
N ALA A 335 -3.62 8.92 30.25
CA ALA A 335 -3.92 7.93 31.29
C ALA A 335 -4.44 8.54 32.58
N SER A 336 -4.13 9.81 32.91
CA SER A 336 -4.53 10.47 34.15
C SER A 336 -5.99 10.94 34.12
N SER A 337 -6.45 11.48 33.00
CA SER A 337 -7.83 11.90 32.81
C SER A 337 -8.70 10.76 32.24
N GLY A 338 -8.07 9.84 31.54
CA GLY A 338 -8.74 8.81 30.73
C GLY A 338 -9.28 9.36 29.41
N GLU A 339 -8.79 10.51 28.93
CA GLU A 339 -9.18 11.04 27.64
C GLU A 339 -8.45 10.33 26.50
N LEU A 340 -9.22 9.78 25.55
CA LEU A 340 -8.75 9.16 24.32
C LEU A 340 -9.24 9.99 23.15
N VAL A 341 -8.32 10.49 22.32
CA VAL A 341 -8.61 11.21 21.08
C VAL A 341 -8.33 10.30 19.89
N LEU A 342 -9.31 10.20 19.00
CA LEU A 342 -9.24 9.40 17.78
C LEU A 342 -9.43 10.30 16.56
N HIS A 343 -8.71 10.00 15.46
CA HIS A 343 -8.96 10.56 14.13
C HIS A 343 -9.70 9.56 13.26
N ASN A 344 -10.70 10.02 12.51
CA ASN A 344 -11.44 9.21 11.54
C ASN A 344 -10.89 9.45 10.12
N TYR A 345 -10.27 8.43 9.52
CA TYR A 345 -9.72 8.47 8.16
C TYR A 345 -10.69 7.99 7.08
N MET A 346 -11.95 7.73 7.43
CA MET A 346 -12.98 7.39 6.43
C MET A 346 -13.49 8.65 5.74
N ASP A 347 -13.95 8.48 4.48
CA ASP A 347 -14.41 9.60 3.65
C ASP A 347 -15.90 9.91 3.83
N PHE A 348 -16.73 8.94 4.24
CA PHE A 348 -18.20 9.06 4.22
C PHE A 348 -18.89 8.76 5.55
N ASP A 349 -18.36 7.84 6.34
CA ASP A 349 -19.06 7.33 7.51
C ASP A 349 -18.54 7.97 8.81
N ASP A 350 -19.46 8.31 9.72
CA ASP A 350 -19.10 8.56 11.11
C ASP A 350 -18.54 7.28 11.74
N LEU A 351 -17.48 7.41 12.52
CA LEU A 351 -16.79 6.27 13.12
C LEU A 351 -17.74 5.34 13.88
N LYS A 352 -18.70 5.91 14.64
CA LYS A 352 -19.72 5.15 15.39
C LYS A 352 -20.59 4.25 14.53
N ASP A 353 -20.80 4.57 13.25
CA ASP A 353 -21.71 3.85 12.35
C ASP A 353 -21.01 2.69 11.64
N TYR A 354 -19.68 2.71 11.58
CA TYR A 354 -18.87 1.74 10.86
C TYR A 354 -18.02 0.85 11.76
N VAL A 355 -17.47 1.39 12.88
CA VAL A 355 -16.48 0.72 13.71
C VAL A 355 -16.99 0.46 15.12
N GLU A 356 -16.72 -0.75 15.61
CA GLU A 356 -16.78 -1.13 17.01
C GLU A 356 -15.34 -1.19 17.54
N ILE A 357 -15.04 -0.50 18.66
CA ILE A 357 -13.69 -0.45 19.23
C ILE A 357 -13.64 -1.32 20.49
N THR A 358 -12.77 -2.32 20.49
CA THR A 358 -12.45 -3.13 21.67
C THR A 358 -11.00 -2.89 22.09
N TYR A 359 -10.67 -3.13 23.35
CA TYR A 359 -9.31 -2.97 23.83
C TYR A 359 -8.82 -4.15 24.67
N GLU A 360 -7.49 -4.28 24.70
CA GLU A 360 -6.73 -5.12 25.62
C GLU A 360 -5.68 -4.27 26.33
N LEU A 361 -5.58 -4.43 27.64
CA LEU A 361 -4.50 -3.88 28.45
C LEU A 361 -3.56 -5.02 28.81
N SER A 362 -2.28 -4.88 28.50
CA SER A 362 -1.26 -5.90 28.81
C SER A 362 -0.18 -5.32 29.71
N GLN A 363 0.39 -6.15 30.59
CA GLN A 363 1.53 -5.84 31.43
C GLN A 363 2.58 -6.93 31.24
N ASP A 364 3.79 -6.57 30.88
CA ASP A 364 4.93 -7.48 30.64
C ASP A 364 4.55 -8.66 29.72
N GLY A 365 3.74 -8.39 28.70
CA GLY A 365 3.28 -9.38 27.70
C GLY A 365 2.03 -10.18 28.11
N LEU A 366 1.52 -10.02 29.32
CA LEU A 366 0.31 -10.70 29.79
C LEU A 366 -0.89 -9.76 29.74
N VAL A 367 -1.99 -10.22 29.14
CA VAL A 367 -3.25 -9.45 29.13
C VAL A 367 -3.87 -9.44 30.53
N ILE A 368 -4.02 -8.23 31.09
CA ILE A 368 -4.56 -8.01 32.44
C ILE A 368 -5.97 -7.40 32.42
N GLY A 369 -6.42 -6.88 31.28
CA GLY A 369 -7.76 -6.31 31.14
C GLY A 369 -8.23 -6.30 29.70
N LYS A 370 -9.54 -6.42 29.48
CA LYS A 370 -10.19 -6.31 28.18
C LYS A 370 -11.50 -5.55 28.32
N GLY A 371 -11.92 -4.89 27.26
CA GLY A 371 -13.21 -4.23 27.25
C GLY A 371 -13.60 -3.72 25.87
N LYS A 372 -14.67 -2.94 25.87
CA LYS A 372 -15.20 -2.29 24.67
C LYS A 372 -15.43 -0.82 25.01
N LEU A 373 -15.11 0.07 24.08
CA LEU A 373 -15.45 1.48 24.18
C LEU A 373 -16.96 1.66 23.94
N SER A 374 -17.55 2.66 24.61
CA SER A 374 -18.85 3.20 24.20
C SER A 374 -18.73 3.76 22.79
N GLU A 375 -19.86 3.92 22.11
CA GLU A 375 -19.89 4.49 20.76
C GLU A 375 -19.24 5.89 20.75
N VAL A 376 -18.30 6.08 19.81
CA VAL A 376 -17.57 7.34 19.65
C VAL A 376 -17.94 7.93 18.30
N SER A 377 -18.64 9.08 18.32
CA SER A 377 -18.96 9.82 17.10
C SER A 377 -17.76 10.67 16.71
N VAL A 378 -17.19 10.36 15.55
CA VAL A 378 -16.11 11.13 14.91
C VAL A 378 -16.45 11.24 13.44
N LEU A 379 -16.70 12.45 12.97
CA LEU A 379 -17.04 12.70 11.57
C LEU A 379 -15.84 12.40 10.65
N PRO A 380 -16.07 12.15 9.35
CA PRO A 380 -15.00 11.96 8.37
C PRO A 380 -13.93 13.05 8.43
N HIS A 381 -12.68 12.66 8.40
CA HIS A 381 -11.50 13.54 8.43
C HIS A 381 -11.43 14.49 9.64
N CYS A 382 -12.03 14.09 10.77
CA CYS A 382 -12.03 14.87 12.00
C CYS A 382 -11.45 14.10 13.17
N ASP A 383 -11.09 14.85 14.20
CA ASP A 383 -10.76 14.32 15.52
C ASP A 383 -12.02 14.28 16.40
N GLY A 384 -12.06 13.31 17.33
CA GLY A 384 -13.09 13.23 18.34
C GLY A 384 -12.58 12.55 19.60
N SER A 385 -13.09 12.95 20.76
CA SER A 385 -12.65 12.40 22.05
C SER A 385 -13.71 11.51 22.71
N THR A 386 -13.22 10.57 23.52
CA THR A 386 -14.03 9.73 24.40
C THR A 386 -13.30 9.43 25.69
N ALA A 387 -14.04 8.97 26.70
CA ALA A 387 -13.45 8.59 27.96
C ALA A 387 -13.14 7.08 27.99
N LEU A 388 -11.88 6.75 28.33
CA LEU A 388 -11.41 5.38 28.59
C LEU A 388 -10.57 5.39 29.88
N LYS A 389 -11.24 5.22 31.02
CA LYS A 389 -10.55 5.18 32.32
C LYS A 389 -10.09 3.76 32.61
N LEU A 390 -8.79 3.58 32.73
CA LEU A 390 -8.12 2.31 33.00
C LEU A 390 -7.32 2.38 34.30
N SER A 391 -7.29 1.26 35.03
CA SER A 391 -6.37 1.08 36.14
C SER A 391 -5.04 0.60 35.57
N ILE A 392 -4.10 1.52 35.37
CA ILE A 392 -2.77 1.25 34.82
C ILE A 392 -1.82 0.88 35.96
N PRO A 393 -1.17 -0.30 35.92
CA PRO A 393 -0.15 -0.67 36.88
C PRO A 393 1.01 0.32 36.93
N GLU A 394 1.50 0.60 38.15
CA GLU A 394 2.64 1.49 38.35
C GLU A 394 3.99 0.89 37.90
N ASN A 395 4.07 -0.44 37.85
CA ASN A 395 5.26 -1.19 37.51
C ASN A 395 5.08 -1.99 36.22
N GLY A 396 6.21 -2.36 35.59
CA GLY A 396 6.25 -3.14 34.37
C GLY A 396 5.98 -2.32 33.12
N LYS A 397 6.07 -2.98 31.98
CA LYS A 397 5.71 -2.43 30.67
C LYS A 397 4.23 -2.66 30.41
N VAL A 398 3.48 -1.57 30.25
CA VAL A 398 2.03 -1.63 30.06
C VAL A 398 1.65 -1.07 28.70
N TYR A 399 0.95 -1.87 27.90
CA TYR A 399 0.48 -1.48 26.59
C TYR A 399 -1.04 -1.54 26.53
N LEU A 400 -1.63 -0.50 25.96
CA LEU A 400 -3.04 -0.44 25.59
C LEU A 400 -3.15 -0.72 24.09
N LYS A 401 -3.82 -1.81 23.72
CA LYS A 401 -4.10 -2.17 22.32
C LYS A 401 -5.57 -1.98 22.01
N LEU A 402 -5.87 -1.18 21.01
CA LEU A 402 -7.21 -0.91 20.50
C LEU A 402 -7.42 -1.64 19.19
N PHE A 403 -8.53 -2.37 19.04
CA PHE A 403 -8.89 -3.06 17.82
C PHE A 403 -10.11 -2.38 17.20
N TYR A 404 -10.00 -2.04 15.93
CA TYR A 404 -11.08 -1.48 15.12
C TYR A 404 -11.79 -2.60 14.38
N LYS A 405 -13.04 -2.90 14.78
CA LYS A 405 -13.83 -4.00 14.22
C LYS A 405 -15.01 -3.48 13.44
N LEU A 406 -15.33 -4.14 12.34
CA LEU A 406 -16.50 -3.79 11.54
C LEU A 406 -17.78 -3.98 12.38
N LYS A 407 -18.64 -2.95 12.45
CA LYS A 407 -19.81 -2.92 13.31
C LYS A 407 -21.00 -3.72 12.77
N LYS A 408 -21.12 -3.82 11.44
CA LYS A 408 -22.22 -4.50 10.73
C LYS A 408 -21.69 -5.20 9.49
N ASP A 409 -22.43 -6.16 8.95
CA ASP A 409 -22.10 -6.76 7.67
C ASP A 409 -22.14 -5.72 6.54
N ILE A 410 -21.14 -5.75 5.67
CA ILE A 410 -21.09 -5.01 4.41
C ILE A 410 -20.76 -5.99 3.27
N PRO A 411 -20.94 -5.62 2.02
CA PRO A 411 -20.51 -6.48 0.91
C PRO A 411 -19.07 -6.94 1.08
N LEU A 412 -18.83 -8.25 0.95
CA LEU A 412 -17.55 -8.95 1.08
C LEU A 412 -16.95 -9.04 2.49
N LEU A 413 -17.52 -8.38 3.50
CA LEU A 413 -17.00 -8.42 4.87
C LEU A 413 -18.11 -8.68 5.90
N SER A 414 -17.83 -9.58 6.83
CA SER A 414 -18.74 -9.86 7.95
C SER A 414 -18.44 -8.94 9.14
N LYS A 415 -19.49 -8.69 9.92
CA LYS A 415 -19.41 -8.04 11.23
C LYS A 415 -18.29 -8.65 12.10
N ALA A 416 -17.67 -7.81 12.91
CA ALA A 416 -16.55 -8.12 13.80
C ALA A 416 -15.21 -8.42 13.09
N TYR A 417 -15.14 -8.27 11.76
CA TYR A 417 -13.84 -8.32 11.06
C TYR A 417 -12.92 -7.22 11.58
N VAL A 418 -11.67 -7.57 11.91
CA VAL A 418 -10.68 -6.60 12.41
C VAL A 418 -10.08 -5.83 11.25
N LEU A 419 -10.34 -4.52 11.22
CA LEU A 419 -9.87 -3.60 10.18
C LEU A 419 -8.45 -3.08 10.45
N GLY A 420 -8.01 -3.10 11.70
CA GLY A 420 -6.69 -2.66 12.14
C GLY A 420 -6.64 -2.47 13.65
N PHE A 421 -5.51 -1.98 14.15
CA PHE A 421 -5.29 -1.76 15.57
C PHE A 421 -4.31 -0.60 15.83
N ASP A 422 -4.39 -0.03 17.02
CA ASP A 422 -3.34 0.79 17.63
C ASP A 422 -2.79 0.09 18.88
N GLU A 423 -1.50 0.30 19.15
CA GLU A 423 -0.85 -0.13 20.37
C GLU A 423 -0.06 1.04 20.98
N ILE A 424 -0.34 1.38 22.23
CA ILE A 424 0.16 2.57 22.92
C ILE A 424 0.88 2.13 24.18
N ASP A 425 2.12 2.61 24.37
CA ASP A 425 2.83 2.47 25.64
C ASP A 425 2.21 3.43 26.66
N VAL A 426 1.50 2.88 27.63
CA VAL A 426 0.87 3.61 28.73
C VAL A 426 1.59 3.39 30.06
N SER A 427 2.81 2.85 30.02
CA SER A 427 3.63 2.61 31.21
C SER A 427 3.87 3.89 32.00
N SER A 428 3.86 3.80 33.30
CA SER A 428 4.24 4.92 34.18
C SER A 428 5.67 5.40 33.86
N LYS A 429 5.90 6.72 33.89
CA LYS A 429 7.24 7.28 33.66
C LYS A 429 8.22 6.71 34.71
N GLY A 430 9.27 6.06 34.19
CA GLY A 430 10.26 5.41 35.05
C GLY A 430 9.87 3.99 35.50
N ALA A 431 8.74 3.45 35.03
CA ALA A 431 8.40 2.03 35.24
C ALA A 431 9.54 1.13 34.76
N LYS A 432 10.01 0.29 35.69
CA LYS A 432 11.06 -0.69 35.38
C LYS A 432 10.44 -2.07 35.45
N ASN A 433 10.90 -2.97 34.58
CA ASN A 433 10.57 -4.36 34.73
C ASN A 433 11.04 -4.81 36.13
N GLN A 434 10.11 -4.94 37.08
CA GLN A 434 10.43 -5.22 38.48
C GLN A 434 11.12 -6.59 38.61
N GLN A 435 10.83 -7.53 37.73
CA GLN A 435 11.47 -8.83 37.71
C GLN A 435 12.96 -8.70 37.33
N ALA A 436 13.24 -7.91 36.28
CA ALA A 436 14.62 -7.64 35.87
C ALA A 436 15.38 -6.83 36.96
N VAL A 437 14.73 -5.83 37.57
CA VAL A 437 15.31 -5.09 38.67
C VAL A 437 15.60 -6.01 39.85
N ASN A 438 14.68 -6.88 40.24
CA ASN A 438 14.88 -7.84 41.33
C ASN A 438 16.01 -8.83 41.00
N TRP A 439 16.16 -9.24 39.76
CA TRP A 439 17.28 -10.06 39.34
C TRP A 439 18.61 -9.33 39.41
N LEU A 440 18.67 -8.10 38.90
CA LEU A 440 19.89 -7.28 38.84
C LEU A 440 20.33 -6.80 40.23
N THR A 441 19.37 -6.61 41.16
CA THR A 441 19.64 -6.10 42.52
C THR A 441 19.73 -7.22 43.56
N LYS A 442 19.47 -8.46 43.19
CA LYS A 442 19.63 -9.61 44.09
C LYS A 442 21.09 -9.73 44.49
N GLU A 443 21.36 -9.62 45.80
CA GLU A 443 22.70 -9.92 46.35
C GLU A 443 23.06 -11.37 45.99
N VAL A 444 24.04 -11.52 45.10
CA VAL A 444 24.65 -12.81 44.80
C VAL A 444 25.79 -13.03 45.77
N PRO A 445 25.83 -14.14 46.51
CA PRO A 445 26.98 -14.45 47.32
C PRO A 445 28.26 -14.36 46.50
N ASN A 446 29.33 -13.77 47.07
CA ASN A 446 30.64 -13.77 46.41
C ASN A 446 31.06 -15.20 46.09
N THR A 447 30.92 -15.62 44.87
CA THR A 447 31.17 -17.01 44.40
C THR A 447 32.60 -17.26 44.02
N GLY A 448 33.50 -16.34 44.35
CA GLY A 448 34.93 -16.48 44.04
C GLY A 448 35.21 -16.25 42.56
N ILE A 449 34.42 -15.41 41.87
CA ILE A 449 34.69 -15.00 40.49
C ILE A 449 36.04 -14.29 40.43
N GLN A 450 36.90 -14.78 39.55
CA GLN A 450 38.18 -14.17 39.27
C GLN A 450 38.14 -13.49 37.92
N VAL A 451 38.64 -12.28 37.85
CA VAL A 451 38.77 -11.54 36.59
C VAL A 451 40.24 -11.29 36.33
N GLN A 452 40.72 -11.73 35.19
CA GLN A 452 42.07 -11.46 34.72
C GLN A 452 41.95 -10.60 33.44
N GLU A 453 42.69 -9.54 33.37
CA GLU A 453 42.70 -8.65 32.22
C GLU A 453 44.12 -8.45 31.72
N ASN A 454 44.30 -8.51 30.40
CA ASN A 454 45.51 -8.13 29.71
C ASN A 454 45.18 -7.11 28.60
N ASP A 455 46.12 -6.86 27.69
CA ASP A 455 45.95 -5.86 26.62
C ASP A 455 44.88 -6.22 25.61
N THR A 456 44.59 -7.50 25.40
CA THR A 456 43.70 -8.03 24.32
C THR A 456 42.46 -8.69 24.86
N GLU A 457 42.45 -9.17 26.13
CA GLU A 457 41.38 -10.04 26.62
C GLU A 457 41.01 -9.71 28.06
N ILE A 458 39.76 -10.00 28.41
CA ILE A 458 39.23 -10.11 29.77
C ILE A 458 38.80 -11.55 29.98
N ILE A 459 39.42 -12.25 30.94
CA ILE A 459 39.08 -13.63 31.27
C ILE A 459 38.33 -13.65 32.59
N ILE A 460 37.10 -14.14 32.59
CA ILE A 460 36.22 -14.22 33.75
C ILE A 460 36.07 -15.71 34.11
N LYS A 461 36.54 -16.09 35.29
CA LYS A 461 36.49 -17.47 35.79
C LYS A 461 35.62 -17.56 37.03
N GLY A 462 34.65 -18.47 36.99
CA GLY A 462 33.90 -18.91 38.13
C GLY A 462 34.20 -20.35 38.51
N ARG A 463 33.38 -20.93 39.39
CA ARG A 463 33.57 -22.30 39.85
C ARG A 463 33.60 -23.32 38.72
N ASP A 464 32.63 -23.21 37.80
CA ASP A 464 32.40 -24.20 36.76
C ASP A 464 32.43 -23.59 35.34
N PHE A 465 32.82 -22.30 35.21
CA PHE A 465 32.86 -21.63 33.93
C PHE A 465 34.10 -20.75 33.73
N SER A 466 34.43 -20.52 32.48
CA SER A 466 35.41 -19.54 32.03
C SER A 466 34.94 -18.86 30.76
N TYR A 467 34.92 -17.54 30.77
CA TYR A 467 34.56 -16.73 29.62
C TYR A 467 35.74 -15.85 29.22
N THR A 468 36.03 -15.80 27.93
CA THR A 468 37.07 -14.93 27.38
C THR A 468 36.38 -13.87 26.50
N VAL A 469 36.51 -12.60 26.85
CA VAL A 469 36.04 -11.46 26.10
C VAL A 469 37.19 -10.80 25.38
N ASN A 470 37.07 -10.62 24.09
CA ASN A 470 38.02 -9.89 23.26
C ASN A 470 37.84 -8.38 23.42
N LYS A 471 38.87 -7.68 23.88
CA LYS A 471 38.76 -6.20 24.13
C LYS A 471 38.65 -5.37 22.84
N ARG A 472 39.08 -5.89 21.69
CA ARG A 472 39.01 -5.20 20.42
C ARG A 472 37.63 -5.27 19.81
N THR A 473 36.96 -6.42 19.92
CA THR A 473 35.62 -6.64 19.34
C THR A 473 34.50 -6.45 20.37
N ALA A 474 34.81 -6.47 21.66
CA ALA A 474 33.87 -6.53 22.78
C ALA A 474 32.96 -7.77 22.77
N LEU A 475 33.34 -8.82 22.05
CA LEU A 475 32.61 -10.08 21.89
C LEU A 475 33.35 -11.23 22.57
N PHE A 476 32.65 -12.34 22.78
CA PHE A 476 33.27 -13.54 23.36
C PHE A 476 34.12 -14.31 22.36
N ASP A 477 35.35 -14.63 22.76
CA ASP A 477 36.21 -15.57 22.03
C ASP A 477 36.04 -17.03 22.51
N SER A 478 35.60 -17.22 23.77
CA SER A 478 35.35 -18.53 24.35
C SER A 478 34.32 -18.48 25.47
N LEU A 479 33.44 -19.47 25.54
CA LEU A 479 32.47 -19.72 26.59
C LEU A 479 32.58 -21.18 27.05
N THR A 480 33.30 -21.41 28.13
CA THR A 480 33.49 -22.78 28.69
C THR A 480 32.60 -22.93 29.92
N PHE A 481 31.88 -24.05 30.03
CA PHE A 481 31.14 -24.44 31.22
C PHE A 481 31.33 -25.92 31.51
N ALA A 482 31.57 -26.25 32.77
CA ALA A 482 31.88 -27.63 33.24
C ALA A 482 32.95 -28.34 32.39
N GLY A 483 33.97 -27.58 31.96
CA GLY A 483 35.08 -28.10 31.14
C GLY A 483 34.75 -28.29 29.67
N ARG A 484 33.55 -27.95 29.20
CA ARG A 484 33.13 -28.02 27.79
C ARG A 484 33.12 -26.65 27.17
N GLU A 485 33.76 -26.49 26.01
CA GLU A 485 33.61 -25.28 25.16
C GLU A 485 32.27 -25.29 24.42
N TYR A 486 31.55 -24.18 24.43
CA TYR A 486 30.25 -24.00 23.80
C TYR A 486 30.32 -23.21 22.50
N MET A 487 31.44 -22.65 22.16
CA MET A 487 31.66 -21.91 20.94
C MET A 487 32.56 -22.66 19.98
N ASN A 488 32.12 -22.83 18.73
CA ASN A 488 32.95 -23.46 17.68
C ASN A 488 33.98 -22.47 17.12
N HIS A 489 33.72 -21.19 17.20
CA HIS A 489 34.59 -20.09 16.77
C HIS A 489 34.24 -18.83 17.59
N PRO A 490 35.13 -17.83 17.65
CA PRO A 490 34.82 -16.54 18.28
C PRO A 490 33.51 -15.96 17.81
N MET A 491 32.81 -15.27 18.73
CA MET A 491 31.56 -14.58 18.40
C MET A 491 31.82 -13.46 17.41
N GLU A 492 30.94 -13.33 16.42
CA GLU A 492 30.95 -12.28 15.43
C GLU A 492 29.62 -11.54 15.41
N LEU A 493 29.68 -10.26 15.13
CA LEU A 493 28.47 -9.47 14.93
C LEU A 493 27.96 -9.76 13.51
N ASN A 494 26.79 -10.37 13.41
CA ASN A 494 26.10 -10.58 12.17
C ASN A 494 24.77 -9.85 12.17
N ILE A 495 24.48 -9.12 11.09
CA ILE A 495 23.18 -8.49 10.87
C ILE A 495 22.53 -9.25 9.72
N TRP A 496 21.53 -10.04 10.06
CA TRP A 496 20.76 -10.81 9.09
C TRP A 496 19.39 -10.16 8.93
N ARG A 497 19.09 -9.76 7.71
CA ARG A 497 17.73 -9.47 7.26
C ARG A 497 17.56 -10.04 5.85
N ALA A 498 16.34 -10.36 5.49
CA ALA A 498 16.06 -10.66 4.09
C ALA A 498 16.33 -9.37 3.28
N PRO A 499 17.18 -9.41 2.24
CA PRO A 499 17.45 -8.24 1.42
C PRO A 499 16.16 -7.79 0.71
N THR A 500 16.01 -6.50 0.53
CA THR A 500 15.05 -5.95 -0.42
C THR A 500 15.73 -5.87 -1.80
N ASP A 501 14.94 -5.77 -2.87
CA ASP A 501 15.53 -5.63 -4.20
C ASP A 501 16.29 -4.31 -4.38
N ASN A 502 16.06 -3.35 -3.49
CA ASN A 502 16.85 -2.10 -3.41
C ASN A 502 18.25 -2.29 -2.84
N ASP A 503 18.57 -3.44 -2.27
CA ASP A 503 19.89 -3.78 -1.71
C ASP A 503 20.83 -4.43 -2.75
N MET A 504 20.38 -4.65 -3.98
CA MET A 504 21.11 -5.34 -5.05
C MET A 504 21.77 -4.37 -6.03
#